data_a368a50599e9114a5db3296c3ba96067
#
_entry.id   a368a50599e9114a5db3296c3ba96067
#
_cell.length_a   1.000
_cell.length_b   1.000
_cell.length_c   1.000
_cell.angle_alpha   90.00
_cell.angle_beta   90.00
_cell.angle_gamma   90.00
#
_symmetry.space_group_name_H-M   'P 1'
#
loop_
_entity.id
_entity.type
_entity.pdbx_description
1 polymer ?
#
loop_
_entity_poly.entity_id
_entity_poly.type
_entity_poly.pdbx_seq_one_letter_code
_entity_poly.pdbx_strand_id
1 'polypeptide(L)'
;MLHKETRDGADYIRIEYVNSQAVALLLAQDTGMEMAGNGSAYIASAAFSLPDFYDRYSPHAYIDYSRVYVRHPKPKREYTLPKGYLELLEQKRYSPSTVKTYRAYFSDFMEYHKGRNIDRLKVSDINKYILYLVNEKKISVSQQNMRINAIKFYYEQVKGGKRQYYGGITRAKEYKSLPEVLSKNE
;
A
#
# COMPACT_ATOMS: atom_id res chain seq x y z
N MET A 1 -6.94 -9.33 21.44
CA MET A 1 -7.63 -9.35 20.13
C MET A 1 -8.88 -8.50 20.20
N LEU A 2 -9.18 -7.73 19.16
CA LEU A 2 -10.36 -6.86 19.10
C LEU A 2 -11.42 -7.45 18.15
N HIS A 3 -12.69 -7.42 18.56
CA HIS A 3 -13.84 -7.90 17.77
C HIS A 3 -14.96 -6.88 17.77
N LYS A 4 -15.72 -6.80 16.69
CA LYS A 4 -17.03 -6.13 16.69
C LYS A 4 -18.11 -7.10 17.17
N GLU A 5 -18.94 -6.67 18.10
CA GLU A 5 -20.05 -7.45 18.65
C GLU A 5 -21.27 -6.54 18.86
N THR A 6 -22.45 -7.01 18.50
CA THR A 6 -23.71 -6.31 18.75
C THR A 6 -24.40 -6.95 19.98
N ARG A 7 -24.70 -6.15 21.01
CA ARG A 7 -25.39 -6.59 22.24
C ARG A 7 -26.57 -5.65 22.49
N ASP A 8 -27.72 -6.22 22.71
CA ASP A 8 -28.96 -5.48 23.02
C ASP A 8 -29.29 -4.34 22.03
N GLY A 9 -28.95 -4.56 20.74
CA GLY A 9 -29.15 -3.57 19.66
C GLY A 9 -28.12 -2.45 19.57
N ALA A 10 -27.08 -2.47 20.41
CA ALA A 10 -25.96 -1.53 20.36
C ALA A 10 -24.67 -2.23 19.94
N ASP A 11 -23.82 -1.50 19.21
CA ASP A 11 -22.55 -2.01 18.70
C ASP A 11 -21.42 -1.71 19.69
N TYR A 12 -20.66 -2.76 20.01
CA TYR A 12 -19.52 -2.74 20.91
C TYR A 12 -18.25 -3.25 20.23
N ILE A 13 -17.12 -2.83 20.76
CA ILE A 13 -15.81 -3.47 20.50
C ILE A 13 -15.50 -4.34 21.71
N ARG A 14 -15.45 -5.64 21.50
CA ARG A 14 -14.98 -6.60 22.48
C ARG A 14 -13.47 -6.73 22.41
N ILE A 15 -12.83 -6.60 23.57
CA ILE A 15 -11.39 -6.71 23.77
C ILE A 15 -11.12 -8.01 24.51
N GLU A 16 -10.54 -8.98 23.84
CA GLU A 16 -10.06 -10.20 24.49
C GLU A 16 -8.58 -10.02 24.83
N TYR A 17 -8.24 -10.27 26.09
CA TYR A 17 -6.86 -10.23 26.58
C TYR A 17 -6.50 -11.51 27.29
N VAL A 18 -5.27 -12.01 27.05
CA VAL A 18 -4.79 -13.26 27.63
C VAL A 18 -4.03 -12.95 28.91
N ASN A 19 -4.55 -13.45 30.04
CA ASN A 19 -3.90 -13.60 31.37
C ASN A 19 -2.86 -12.55 31.81
N SER A 20 -3.04 -11.28 31.45
CA SER A 20 -2.19 -10.21 31.94
C SER A 20 -2.97 -9.35 32.94
N GLN A 21 -2.69 -9.54 34.22
CA GLN A 21 -3.27 -8.72 35.29
C GLN A 21 -2.97 -7.22 35.08
N ALA A 22 -1.81 -6.90 34.53
CA ALA A 22 -1.42 -5.53 34.19
C ALA A 22 -2.32 -4.94 33.10
N VAL A 23 -2.63 -5.66 32.03
CA VAL A 23 -3.55 -5.21 30.97
C VAL A 23 -4.97 -5.09 31.49
N ALA A 24 -5.43 -6.03 32.33
CA ALA A 24 -6.74 -5.97 32.95
C ALA A 24 -6.91 -4.72 33.83
N LEU A 25 -5.91 -4.38 34.64
CA LEU A 25 -5.93 -3.18 35.49
C LEU A 25 -5.92 -1.90 34.66
N LEU A 26 -5.16 -1.86 33.57
CA LEU A 26 -5.14 -0.70 32.67
C LEU A 26 -6.50 -0.50 31.98
N LEU A 27 -7.13 -1.58 31.49
CA LEU A 27 -8.46 -1.54 30.87
C LEU A 27 -9.53 -1.09 31.87
N ALA A 28 -9.45 -1.56 33.13
CA ALA A 28 -10.39 -1.19 34.19
C ALA A 28 -10.32 0.29 34.62
N GLN A 29 -9.22 0.96 34.31
CA GLN A 29 -9.04 2.40 34.59
C GLN A 29 -9.57 3.31 33.48
N ASP A 30 -9.87 2.74 32.28
CA ASP A 30 -10.39 3.52 31.17
C ASP A 30 -11.87 3.81 31.30
N THR A 31 -12.21 5.08 31.14
CA THR A 31 -13.60 5.55 31.20
C THR A 31 -14.41 4.94 30.04
N GLY A 32 -15.54 4.33 30.36
CA GLY A 32 -16.43 3.69 29.36
C GLY A 32 -16.07 2.24 28.99
N MET A 33 -15.09 1.64 29.70
CA MET A 33 -14.73 0.24 29.55
C MET A 33 -15.56 -0.61 30.53
N GLU A 34 -16.29 -1.59 30.00
CA GLU A 34 -17.05 -2.56 30.79
C GLU A 34 -16.26 -3.87 30.90
N MET A 35 -15.82 -4.22 32.07
CA MET A 35 -15.06 -5.45 32.32
C MET A 35 -15.99 -6.65 32.44
N ALA A 36 -15.75 -7.68 31.62
CA ALA A 36 -16.42 -8.98 31.78
C ALA A 36 -15.47 -9.99 32.46
N GLY A 37 -15.93 -10.71 33.44
CA GLY A 37 -15.11 -11.57 34.31
C GLY A 37 -14.39 -12.76 33.64
N ASN A 38 -14.43 -12.85 32.32
CA ASN A 38 -13.88 -13.96 31.51
C ASN A 38 -12.64 -13.56 30.67
N GLY A 39 -11.90 -12.53 31.07
CA GLY A 39 -10.76 -12.05 30.28
C GLY A 39 -11.17 -11.24 29.06
N SER A 40 -12.33 -10.64 29.09
CA SER A 40 -12.83 -9.73 28.06
C SER A 40 -13.24 -8.38 28.67
N ALA A 41 -13.15 -7.33 27.86
CA ALA A 41 -13.69 -6.01 28.15
C ALA A 41 -14.47 -5.51 26.94
N TYR A 42 -15.40 -4.58 27.16
CA TYR A 42 -16.25 -4.01 26.12
C TYR A 42 -16.21 -2.50 26.17
N ILE A 43 -16.23 -1.89 24.99
CA ILE A 43 -16.39 -0.43 24.85
C ILE A 43 -17.40 -0.16 23.74
N ALA A 44 -18.29 0.80 23.92
CA ALA A 44 -19.22 1.20 22.88
C ALA A 44 -18.48 1.60 21.60
N SER A 45 -18.90 1.10 20.43
CA SER A 45 -18.25 1.40 19.15
C SER A 45 -18.19 2.90 18.85
N ALA A 46 -19.16 3.67 19.31
CA ALA A 46 -19.20 5.13 19.14
C ALA A 46 -18.13 5.86 19.97
N ALA A 47 -17.67 5.26 21.07
CA ALA A 47 -16.62 5.81 21.95
C ALA A 47 -15.23 5.25 21.64
N PHE A 48 -15.13 4.26 20.74
CA PHE A 48 -13.86 3.58 20.42
C PHE A 48 -13.08 4.28 19.32
N SER A 49 -11.86 4.67 19.64
CA SER A 49 -10.86 5.15 18.66
C SER A 49 -9.69 4.17 18.61
N LEU A 50 -9.46 3.52 17.46
CA LEU A 50 -8.34 2.58 17.35
C LEU A 50 -6.97 3.26 17.48
N PRO A 51 -6.70 4.45 16.91
CA PRO A 51 -5.42 5.14 17.12
C PRO A 51 -5.15 5.38 18.61
N ASP A 52 -6.10 5.95 19.35
CA ASP A 52 -5.93 6.25 20.77
C ASP A 52 -5.75 4.98 21.60
N PHE A 53 -6.52 3.94 21.27
CA PHE A 53 -6.38 2.62 21.88
C PHE A 53 -5.01 2.00 21.60
N TYR A 54 -4.54 2.08 20.35
CA TYR A 54 -3.24 1.56 19.96
C TYR A 54 -2.10 2.29 20.66
N ASP A 55 -2.11 3.61 20.68
CA ASP A 55 -1.06 4.43 21.32
C ASP A 55 -0.99 4.15 22.84
N ARG A 56 -2.13 3.93 23.49
CA ARG A 56 -2.20 3.65 24.92
C ARG A 56 -1.74 2.26 25.31
N TYR A 57 -2.13 1.24 24.53
CA TYR A 57 -1.93 -0.17 24.93
C TYR A 57 -0.80 -0.89 24.19
N SER A 58 -0.31 -0.39 23.06
CA SER A 58 0.79 -1.04 22.32
C SER A 58 2.11 -1.14 23.11
N PRO A 59 2.44 -0.25 24.07
CA PRO A 59 3.62 -0.45 24.92
C PRO A 59 3.49 -1.63 25.88
N HIS A 60 2.27 -2.11 26.16
CA HIS A 60 1.99 -3.12 27.17
C HIS A 60 1.56 -4.47 26.57
N ALA A 61 1.05 -4.50 25.35
CA ALA A 61 0.57 -5.71 24.71
C ALA A 61 0.57 -5.62 23.18
N TYR A 62 0.72 -6.78 22.52
CA TYR A 62 0.46 -6.87 21.09
C TYR A 62 -1.05 -6.77 20.82
N ILE A 63 -1.45 -5.85 19.94
CA ILE A 63 -2.84 -5.58 19.62
C ILE A 63 -3.18 -6.16 18.25
N ASP A 64 -3.98 -7.23 18.23
CA ASP A 64 -4.57 -7.75 17.01
C ASP A 64 -5.94 -7.10 16.77
N TYR A 65 -6.02 -6.25 15.77
CA TYR A 65 -7.23 -5.52 15.35
C TYR A 65 -7.75 -5.98 13.99
N SER A 66 -7.26 -7.09 13.48
CA SER A 66 -7.60 -7.61 12.13
C SER A 66 -9.10 -7.86 11.94
N ARG A 67 -9.85 -8.12 13.01
CA ARG A 67 -11.30 -8.39 12.98
C ARG A 67 -12.17 -7.14 13.19
N VAL A 68 -11.60 -6.04 13.65
CA VAL A 68 -12.33 -4.77 13.83
C VAL A 68 -12.23 -3.91 12.59
N TYR A 69 -11.06 -3.89 11.98
CA TYR A 69 -10.82 -3.20 10.72
C TYR A 69 -10.79 -4.21 9.57
N VAL A 70 -11.94 -4.46 9.00
CA VAL A 70 -11.98 -4.97 7.63
C VAL A 70 -11.30 -3.88 6.80
N ARG A 71 -10.10 -4.15 6.28
CA ARG A 71 -9.54 -3.31 5.21
C ARG A 71 -10.55 -3.36 4.08
N HIS A 72 -11.44 -2.37 4.03
CA HIS A 72 -12.17 -2.13 2.79
C HIS A 72 -11.10 -1.88 1.74
N PRO A 73 -10.92 -2.77 0.76
CA PRO A 73 -10.01 -2.48 -0.32
C PRO A 73 -10.48 -1.14 -0.87
N LYS A 74 -9.59 -0.14 -0.88
CA LYS A 74 -9.90 1.16 -1.51
C LYS A 74 -10.53 0.81 -2.85
N PRO A 75 -11.71 1.37 -3.20
CA PRO A 75 -12.34 1.04 -4.46
C PRO A 75 -11.28 1.16 -5.54
N LYS A 76 -11.03 0.07 -6.26
CA LYS A 76 -10.12 0.09 -7.40
C LYS A 76 -10.70 1.10 -8.36
N ARG A 77 -10.15 2.30 -8.38
CA ARG A 77 -10.49 3.27 -9.40
C ARG A 77 -10.02 2.67 -10.70
N GLU A 78 -10.94 2.18 -11.50
CA GLU A 78 -10.64 1.70 -12.84
C GLU A 78 -10.35 2.93 -13.70
N TYR A 79 -9.07 3.23 -13.85
CA TYR A 79 -8.66 4.16 -14.88
C TYR A 79 -8.71 3.43 -16.22
N THR A 80 -9.46 3.99 -17.13
CA THR A 80 -9.42 3.53 -18.53
C THR A 80 -8.03 3.84 -19.06
N LEU A 81 -7.23 2.81 -19.24
CA LEU A 81 -5.90 2.95 -19.84
C LEU A 81 -6.00 3.44 -21.29
N PRO A 82 -4.98 4.11 -21.81
CA PRO A 82 -4.95 4.50 -23.21
C PRO A 82 -5.12 3.28 -24.12
N LYS A 83 -5.90 3.47 -25.20
CA LYS A 83 -6.12 2.42 -26.21
C LYS A 83 -4.78 1.87 -26.72
N GLY A 84 -4.68 0.56 -26.82
CA GLY A 84 -3.47 -0.11 -27.30
C GLY A 84 -2.44 -0.43 -26.21
N TYR A 85 -2.59 0.08 -24.98
CA TYR A 85 -1.61 -0.16 -23.92
C TYR A 85 -1.56 -1.61 -23.45
N LEU A 86 -2.72 -2.20 -23.17
CA LEU A 86 -2.82 -3.61 -22.73
C LEU A 86 -2.61 -4.55 -23.90
N GLU A 87 -3.23 -4.26 -25.01
CA GLU A 87 -3.15 -5.06 -26.23
C GLU A 87 -1.69 -5.23 -26.68
N LEU A 88 -0.88 -4.17 -26.60
CA LEU A 88 0.52 -4.24 -26.98
C LEU A 88 1.37 -5.05 -25.98
N LEU A 89 1.04 -4.98 -24.66
CA LEU A 89 1.70 -5.85 -23.67
C LEU A 89 1.41 -7.32 -23.94
N GLU A 90 0.17 -7.67 -24.31
CA GLU A 90 -0.24 -9.02 -24.66
C GLU A 90 0.42 -9.48 -25.96
N GLN A 91 0.41 -8.66 -27.02
CA GLN A 91 1.08 -8.96 -28.29
C GLN A 91 2.58 -9.22 -28.10
N LYS A 92 3.23 -8.48 -27.20
CA LYS A 92 4.64 -8.69 -26.84
C LYS A 92 4.85 -9.86 -25.87
N ARG A 93 3.81 -10.61 -25.53
CA ARG A 93 3.84 -11.80 -24.65
C ARG A 93 4.44 -11.51 -23.27
N TYR A 94 4.14 -10.35 -22.69
CA TYR A 94 4.50 -10.10 -21.31
C TYR A 94 3.74 -11.05 -20.38
N SER A 95 4.40 -11.48 -19.29
CA SER A 95 3.75 -12.36 -18.31
C SER A 95 2.52 -11.68 -17.67
N PRO A 96 1.49 -12.43 -17.26
CA PRO A 96 0.31 -11.87 -16.59
C PRO A 96 0.67 -11.01 -15.37
N SER A 97 1.71 -11.38 -14.62
CA SER A 97 2.25 -10.62 -13.49
C SER A 97 2.79 -9.28 -13.94
N THR A 98 3.55 -9.24 -15.04
CA THR A 98 4.10 -8.00 -15.60
C THR A 98 2.98 -7.09 -16.12
N VAL A 99 2.01 -7.65 -16.83
CA VAL A 99 0.84 -6.89 -17.32
C VAL A 99 0.09 -6.23 -16.15
N LYS A 100 -0.17 -7.00 -15.08
CA LYS A 100 -0.81 -6.48 -13.86
C LYS A 100 -0.02 -5.35 -13.22
N THR A 101 1.29 -5.48 -13.15
CA THR A 101 2.19 -4.48 -12.56
C THR A 101 2.25 -3.21 -13.42
N TYR A 102 2.39 -3.34 -14.73
CA TYR A 102 2.42 -2.20 -15.65
C TYR A 102 1.09 -1.44 -15.65
N ARG A 103 -0.04 -2.18 -15.66
CA ARG A 103 -1.37 -1.59 -15.52
C ARG A 103 -1.48 -0.75 -14.25
N ALA A 104 -1.10 -1.30 -13.10
CA ALA A 104 -1.20 -0.61 -11.82
C ALA A 104 -0.31 0.64 -11.79
N TYR A 105 0.95 0.53 -12.19
CA TYR A 105 1.91 1.63 -12.15
C TYR A 105 1.59 2.75 -13.14
N PHE A 106 1.09 2.41 -14.32
CA PHE A 106 0.66 3.42 -15.27
C PHE A 106 -0.65 4.10 -14.85
N SER A 107 -1.57 3.37 -14.23
CA SER A 107 -2.78 3.97 -13.63
C SER A 107 -2.44 4.96 -12.52
N ASP A 108 -1.47 4.64 -11.64
CA ASP A 108 -0.99 5.57 -10.61
C ASP A 108 -0.38 6.85 -11.23
N PHE A 109 0.35 6.70 -12.33
CA PHE A 109 0.90 7.85 -13.08
C PHE A 109 -0.19 8.74 -13.66
N MET A 110 -1.22 8.14 -14.25
CA MET A 110 -2.38 8.87 -14.77
C MET A 110 -3.14 9.59 -13.64
N GLU A 111 -3.30 8.95 -12.49
CA GLU A 111 -3.94 9.58 -11.32
C GLU A 111 -3.18 10.80 -10.82
N TYR A 112 -1.86 10.69 -10.71
CA TYR A 112 -1.02 11.82 -10.28
C TYR A 112 -1.16 13.02 -11.23
N HIS A 113 -1.32 12.77 -12.52
CA HIS A 113 -1.52 13.80 -13.55
C HIS A 113 -2.98 14.04 -13.90
N LYS A 114 -3.93 13.67 -13.01
CA LYS A 114 -5.36 13.87 -13.24
C LYS A 114 -5.68 15.30 -13.67
N GLY A 115 -6.49 15.43 -14.73
CA GLY A 115 -6.85 16.73 -15.34
C GLY A 115 -5.83 17.27 -16.33
N ARG A 116 -4.68 16.61 -16.52
CA ARG A 116 -3.69 16.95 -17.55
C ARG A 116 -3.71 15.94 -18.68
N ASN A 117 -3.47 16.41 -19.89
CA ASN A 117 -3.30 15.51 -21.04
C ASN A 117 -1.94 14.81 -20.93
N ILE A 118 -1.97 13.49 -20.66
CA ILE A 118 -0.75 12.68 -20.52
C ILE A 118 0.12 12.68 -21.78
N ASP A 119 -0.48 12.89 -22.97
CA ASP A 119 0.24 12.93 -24.23
C ASP A 119 1.13 14.16 -24.41
N ARG A 120 0.87 15.19 -23.64
CA ARG A 120 1.60 16.47 -23.68
C ARG A 120 2.59 16.64 -22.53
N LEU A 121 2.73 15.63 -21.67
CA LEU A 121 3.69 15.69 -20.56
C LEU A 121 5.12 15.63 -21.08
N LYS A 122 5.97 16.47 -20.49
CA LYS A 122 7.41 16.53 -20.77
C LYS A 122 8.16 15.58 -19.82
N VAL A 123 9.41 15.26 -20.17
CA VAL A 123 10.30 14.48 -19.30
C VAL A 123 10.45 15.11 -17.92
N SER A 124 10.44 16.44 -17.83
CA SER A 124 10.44 17.15 -16.53
C SER A 124 9.25 16.84 -15.65
N ASP A 125 8.05 16.66 -16.23
CA ASP A 125 6.85 16.31 -15.48
C ASP A 125 6.93 14.87 -14.96
N ILE A 126 7.48 13.97 -15.79
CA ILE A 126 7.72 12.57 -15.40
C ILE A 126 8.73 12.51 -14.24
N ASN A 127 9.85 13.26 -14.34
CA ASN A 127 10.86 13.32 -13.29
C ASN A 127 10.29 13.89 -11.97
N LYS A 128 9.38 14.89 -12.02
CA LYS A 128 8.67 15.39 -10.83
C LYS A 128 7.82 14.30 -10.17
N TYR A 129 7.12 13.50 -10.97
CA TYR A 129 6.37 12.36 -10.46
C TYR A 129 7.28 11.32 -9.79
N ILE A 130 8.40 10.98 -10.42
CA ILE A 130 9.37 10.03 -9.83
C ILE A 130 9.92 10.59 -8.52
N LEU A 131 10.26 11.87 -8.46
CA LEU A 131 10.75 12.53 -7.24
C LEU A 131 9.69 12.49 -6.12
N TYR A 132 8.43 12.75 -6.45
CA TYR A 132 7.31 12.60 -5.53
C TYR A 132 7.21 11.17 -4.97
N LEU A 133 7.34 10.15 -5.82
CA LEU A 133 7.29 8.76 -5.38
C LEU A 133 8.44 8.39 -4.43
N VAL A 134 9.64 8.92 -4.70
CA VAL A 134 10.82 8.68 -3.85
C VAL A 134 10.67 9.40 -2.51
N ASN A 135 10.31 10.68 -2.52
CA ASN A 135 10.30 11.51 -1.32
C ASN A 135 9.08 11.28 -0.43
N GLU A 136 7.88 11.20 -1.04
CA GLU A 136 6.63 11.11 -0.29
C GLU A 136 6.16 9.66 -0.08
N LYS A 137 6.31 8.81 -1.11
CA LYS A 137 5.86 7.42 -1.05
C LYS A 137 6.93 6.44 -0.60
N LYS A 138 8.20 6.90 -0.49
CA LYS A 138 9.35 6.11 -0.04
C LYS A 138 9.46 4.77 -0.76
N ILE A 139 9.23 4.76 -2.08
CA ILE A 139 9.29 3.53 -2.89
C ILE A 139 10.71 2.99 -2.98
N SER A 140 10.86 1.67 -3.16
CA SER A 140 12.16 1.03 -3.36
C SER A 140 12.74 1.36 -4.75
N VAL A 141 14.06 1.19 -4.90
CA VAL A 141 14.80 1.33 -6.18
C VAL A 141 14.18 0.46 -7.28
N SER A 142 13.85 -0.79 -6.95
CA SER A 142 13.21 -1.72 -7.89
C SER A 142 11.82 -1.21 -8.34
N GLN A 143 10.99 -0.74 -7.41
CA GLN A 143 9.69 -0.16 -7.72
C GLN A 143 9.82 1.10 -8.59
N GLN A 144 10.80 1.97 -8.31
CA GLN A 144 11.08 3.14 -9.14
C GLN A 144 11.39 2.75 -10.58
N ASN A 145 12.31 1.81 -10.78
CA ASN A 145 12.70 1.35 -12.10
C ASN A 145 11.56 0.68 -12.87
N MET A 146 10.73 -0.11 -12.19
CA MET A 146 9.55 -0.73 -12.79
C MET A 146 8.49 0.30 -13.21
N ARG A 147 8.26 1.35 -12.41
CA ARG A 147 7.34 2.45 -12.74
C ARG A 147 7.84 3.24 -13.95
N ILE A 148 9.14 3.52 -14.00
CA ILE A 148 9.77 4.16 -15.17
C ILE A 148 9.58 3.30 -16.42
N ASN A 149 9.76 1.98 -16.33
CA ASN A 149 9.55 1.08 -17.45
C ASN A 149 8.10 1.09 -17.94
N ALA A 150 7.12 1.08 -17.05
CA ALA A 150 5.70 1.16 -17.42
C ALA A 150 5.35 2.48 -18.12
N ILE A 151 5.92 3.61 -17.67
CA ILE A 151 5.73 4.93 -18.29
C ILE A 151 6.42 4.98 -19.65
N LYS A 152 7.67 4.53 -19.75
CA LYS A 152 8.42 4.48 -21.00
C LYS A 152 7.75 3.58 -22.04
N PHE A 153 7.16 2.46 -21.60
CA PHE A 153 6.41 1.58 -22.49
C PHE A 153 5.28 2.33 -23.20
N TYR A 154 4.54 3.18 -22.49
CA TYR A 154 3.52 4.00 -23.11
C TYR A 154 4.08 4.93 -24.17
N TYR A 155 5.04 5.78 -23.80
CA TYR A 155 5.53 6.81 -24.71
C TYR A 155 6.35 6.26 -25.88
N GLU A 156 7.14 5.21 -25.66
CA GLU A 156 8.04 4.65 -26.67
C GLU A 156 7.34 3.61 -27.56
N GLN A 157 6.43 2.81 -27.01
CA GLN A 157 5.88 1.67 -27.72
C GLN A 157 4.43 1.89 -28.15
N VAL A 158 3.59 2.43 -27.28
CA VAL A 158 2.17 2.65 -27.60
C VAL A 158 2.01 3.90 -28.45
N LYS A 159 2.68 4.98 -28.06
CA LYS A 159 2.61 6.26 -28.76
C LYS A 159 3.59 6.38 -29.94
N GLY A 160 4.55 5.47 -30.07
CA GLY A 160 5.56 5.47 -31.14
C GLY A 160 6.58 6.59 -31.05
N GLY A 161 6.78 7.16 -29.83
CA GLY A 161 7.77 8.20 -29.59
C GLY A 161 9.20 7.67 -29.70
N LYS A 162 10.14 8.53 -30.13
CA LYS A 162 11.55 8.13 -30.22
C LYS A 162 12.12 7.79 -28.84
N ARG A 163 12.73 6.61 -28.71
CA ARG A 163 13.35 6.11 -27.48
C ARG A 163 14.34 7.12 -26.84
N GLN A 164 15.03 7.89 -27.64
CA GLN A 164 15.97 8.92 -27.22
C GLN A 164 15.33 10.06 -26.43
N TYR A 165 14.07 10.40 -26.72
CA TYR A 165 13.37 11.51 -26.07
C TYR A 165 13.12 11.24 -24.57
N TYR A 166 12.88 9.97 -24.20
CA TYR A 166 12.60 9.56 -22.82
C TYR A 166 13.84 9.00 -22.09
N GLY A 167 15.04 9.13 -22.69
CA GLY A 167 16.32 8.78 -22.07
C GLY A 167 16.66 9.64 -20.84
N GLY A 168 16.12 10.87 -20.76
CA GLY A 168 16.34 11.81 -19.67
C GLY A 168 15.54 11.53 -18.38
N ILE A 169 14.80 10.41 -18.31
CA ILE A 169 14.12 10.00 -17.07
C ILE A 169 15.18 9.43 -16.12
N THR A 170 15.29 10.06 -14.94
CA THR A 170 16.28 9.69 -13.92
C THR A 170 15.95 8.34 -13.31
N ARG A 171 16.86 7.37 -13.43
CA ARG A 171 16.77 6.05 -12.78
C ARG A 171 17.53 6.04 -11.47
N ALA A 172 17.06 5.22 -10.54
CA ALA A 172 17.83 4.93 -9.33
C ALA A 172 19.10 4.12 -9.69
N LYS A 173 20.19 4.41 -8.97
CA LYS A 173 21.42 3.63 -9.07
C LYS A 173 21.20 2.26 -8.38
N GLU A 174 21.34 1.18 -9.13
CA GLU A 174 21.29 -0.17 -8.57
C GLU A 174 22.67 -0.55 -8.06
N TYR A 175 22.75 -0.91 -6.79
CA TYR A 175 23.93 -1.59 -6.24
C TYR A 175 23.78 -3.08 -6.56
N LYS A 176 24.53 -3.59 -7.52
CA LYS A 176 24.65 -5.01 -7.76
C LYS A 176 25.54 -5.59 -6.65
N SER A 177 24.97 -6.26 -5.67
CA SER A 177 25.73 -7.20 -4.86
C SER A 177 26.07 -8.40 -5.74
N LEU A 178 27.35 -8.73 -5.84
CA LEU A 178 27.74 -10.00 -6.45
C LEU A 178 27.12 -11.12 -5.62
N PRO A 179 26.56 -12.17 -6.25
CA PRO A 179 26.15 -13.35 -5.52
C PRO A 179 27.38 -13.89 -4.78
N GLU A 180 27.26 -14.14 -3.48
CA GLU A 180 28.25 -14.96 -2.77
C GLU A 180 28.17 -16.36 -3.38
N VAL A 181 29.14 -16.66 -4.23
CA VAL A 181 29.38 -18.03 -4.69
C VAL A 181 30.00 -18.74 -3.50
N LEU A 182 29.19 -19.48 -2.74
CA LEU A 182 29.71 -20.48 -1.83
C LEU A 182 30.52 -21.46 -2.68
N SER A 183 31.85 -21.35 -2.63
CA SER A 183 32.73 -22.41 -3.15
C SER A 183 32.33 -23.67 -2.42
N LYS A 184 31.90 -24.71 -3.15
CA LYS A 184 31.88 -26.06 -2.65
C LYS A 184 33.35 -26.37 -2.31
N ASN A 185 33.71 -26.23 -1.06
CA ASN A 185 34.93 -26.87 -0.57
C ASN A 185 34.65 -28.37 -0.58
N GLU A 186 35.53 -29.04 -1.24
CA GLU A 186 35.72 -30.46 -1.34
C GLU A 186 35.66 -31.17 0.01
#